data_dd5c86f8caf87979e2576b1ef6fb8474
#
_entry.id   dd5c86f8caf87979e2576b1ef6fb8474
#
_cell.length_a   1.000
_cell.length_b   1.000
_cell.length_c   1.000
_cell.angle_alpha   90.00
_cell.angle_beta   90.00
_cell.angle_gamma   90.00
#
_symmetry.space_group_name_H-M   'P 1'
#
loop_
_entity.id
_entity.type
_entity.pdbx_description
1 polymer ?
#
loop_
_entity_poly.entity_id
_entity_poly.type
_entity_poly.pdbx_seq_one_letter_code
_entity_poly.pdbx_strand_id
1 'polypeptide(L)'
;MYYGKRLAEMIRCKTISKKDGFEPKEFMKLREVIKELFPLMSEKAELTILGDDAYLYKLKGKNENANVMVMSHHDVVDATGDWQEEPFGGIIKDGKLWGRGTVDTKTPLFAEFTAIEELLEEGFEFPVNVYLFSAHNEEIGGDGAVLALEYFNKNNITFDWIIDEGGAVIDPPMAGISKKCAMMAVHEKGRCTADLVAKNLQGHAGLADNHKTPVMRMAAFITEVDEEKPFIRRLHPEVRGMFQSLAPHMQFPMKFIFKNLWLFSGLLVKLMPKLNAAAGEMLGTGCTFKNLSTAPDGTCTAEAFLRCINDKDFEKDLDTLREIAKKHGVEFTVRESDNEYYRPASLDSNGYKYIKKTVEKIFDYAAAAPFILPAGTDARRFADLSDAVIRFAPIDIDSQQYGSVHGENENISIDKIHLAVDFYKELLENYQDAWQSF
;
A
#
# COMPACT_ATOMS: atom_id res chain seq x y z
N MET A 1 13.80 0.25 -24.47
CA MET A 1 12.86 0.57 -25.59
C MET A 1 11.86 -0.55 -25.88
N TYR A 2 12.26 -1.82 -25.92
CA TYR A 2 11.36 -2.96 -26.19
C TYR A 2 10.22 -3.05 -25.16
N TYR A 3 10.52 -3.15 -23.87
CA TYR A 3 9.50 -3.20 -22.81
C TYR A 3 8.60 -1.97 -22.79
N GLY A 4 9.18 -0.76 -22.98
CA GLY A 4 8.37 0.47 -22.98
C GLY A 4 7.29 0.50 -24.07
N LYS A 5 7.54 -0.06 -25.26
CA LYS A 5 6.54 -0.15 -26.33
C LYS A 5 5.43 -1.14 -25.99
N ARG A 6 5.76 -2.28 -25.37
CA ARG A 6 4.76 -3.29 -24.95
C ARG A 6 3.92 -2.79 -23.79
N LEU A 7 4.55 -2.17 -22.78
CA LEU A 7 3.83 -1.54 -21.68
C LEU A 7 2.88 -0.43 -22.17
N ALA A 8 3.30 0.35 -23.19
CA ALA A 8 2.46 1.39 -23.78
C ALA A 8 1.11 0.85 -24.29
N GLU A 9 1.03 -0.39 -24.80
CA GLU A 9 -0.22 -1.02 -25.20
C GLU A 9 -1.17 -1.22 -24.00
N MET A 10 -0.63 -1.59 -22.84
CA MET A 10 -1.43 -1.71 -21.61
C MET A 10 -1.88 -0.33 -21.09
N ILE A 11 -1.01 0.70 -21.21
CA ILE A 11 -1.36 2.08 -20.81
C ILE A 11 -2.50 2.65 -21.68
N ARG A 12 -2.61 2.25 -22.95
CA ARG A 12 -3.70 2.66 -23.85
C ARG A 12 -5.06 2.06 -23.49
N CYS A 13 -5.12 1.15 -22.54
CA CYS A 13 -6.37 0.62 -22.01
C CYS A 13 -6.82 1.49 -20.83
N LYS A 14 -7.92 2.22 -21.03
CA LYS A 14 -8.47 3.17 -20.05
C LYS A 14 -9.31 2.45 -18.98
N THR A 15 -8.67 1.63 -18.15
CA THR A 15 -9.30 0.79 -17.12
C THR A 15 -9.63 1.58 -15.86
N ILE A 16 -10.42 2.64 -15.97
CA ILE A 16 -10.83 3.45 -14.82
C ILE A 16 -11.91 2.72 -14.04
N SER A 17 -11.64 2.44 -12.75
CA SER A 17 -12.66 1.91 -11.85
C SER A 17 -13.58 3.02 -11.33
N LYS A 18 -14.87 2.71 -11.17
CA LYS A 18 -15.91 3.63 -10.74
C LYS A 18 -16.78 3.01 -9.67
N LYS A 19 -17.13 3.80 -8.65
CA LYS A 19 -18.04 3.34 -7.58
C LYS A 19 -19.48 3.11 -8.06
N ASP A 20 -19.90 3.80 -9.11
CA ASP A 20 -21.28 3.79 -9.60
C ASP A 20 -21.53 2.74 -10.69
N GLY A 21 -20.65 1.76 -10.84
CA GLY A 21 -20.82 0.63 -11.76
C GLY A 21 -19.57 0.28 -12.56
N PHE A 22 -19.57 -0.93 -13.09
CA PHE A 22 -18.48 -1.48 -13.89
C PHE A 22 -18.72 -1.26 -15.39
N GLU A 23 -17.72 -0.69 -16.09
CA GLU A 23 -17.72 -0.50 -17.53
C GLU A 23 -16.74 -1.47 -18.22
N PRO A 24 -17.17 -2.64 -18.72
CA PRO A 24 -16.28 -3.73 -19.09
C PRO A 24 -15.40 -3.49 -20.31
N LYS A 25 -15.74 -2.54 -21.18
CA LYS A 25 -15.13 -2.39 -22.51
C LYS A 25 -13.60 -2.27 -22.48
N GLU A 26 -13.06 -1.38 -21.65
CA GLU A 26 -11.62 -1.13 -21.58
C GLU A 26 -10.89 -2.23 -20.80
N PHE A 27 -11.55 -2.87 -19.84
CA PHE A 27 -11.03 -4.03 -19.12
C PHE A 27 -10.94 -5.25 -20.06
N MET A 28 -11.97 -5.53 -20.85
CA MET A 28 -11.92 -6.57 -21.89
C MET A 28 -10.83 -6.30 -22.93
N LYS A 29 -10.65 -5.03 -23.33
CA LYS A 29 -9.55 -4.63 -24.23
C LYS A 29 -8.19 -4.95 -23.60
N LEU A 30 -7.98 -4.62 -22.32
CA LEU A 30 -6.73 -4.95 -21.62
C LEU A 30 -6.49 -6.45 -21.61
N ARG A 31 -7.51 -7.27 -21.38
CA ARG A 31 -7.41 -8.73 -21.39
C ARG A 31 -6.96 -9.28 -22.74
N GLU A 32 -7.46 -8.73 -23.84
CA GLU A 32 -6.98 -9.11 -25.18
C GLU A 32 -5.54 -8.65 -25.42
N VAL A 33 -5.18 -7.43 -24.99
CA VAL A 33 -3.78 -6.93 -25.05
C VAL A 33 -2.84 -7.86 -24.25
N ILE A 34 -3.23 -8.31 -23.06
CA ILE A 34 -2.45 -9.26 -22.26
C ILE A 34 -2.23 -10.57 -23.03
N LYS A 35 -3.29 -11.12 -23.65
CA LYS A 35 -3.16 -12.35 -24.45
C LYS A 35 -2.22 -12.18 -25.65
N GLU A 36 -2.28 -11.04 -26.33
CA GLU A 36 -1.39 -10.74 -27.46
C GLU A 36 0.06 -10.56 -27.03
N LEU A 37 0.28 -9.89 -25.91
CA LEU A 37 1.63 -9.64 -25.38
C LEU A 37 2.25 -10.87 -24.72
N PHE A 38 1.45 -11.73 -24.08
CA PHE A 38 1.92 -12.86 -23.26
C PHE A 38 1.21 -14.16 -23.64
N PRO A 39 1.47 -14.68 -24.86
CA PRO A 39 0.76 -15.85 -25.39
C PRO A 39 1.06 -17.14 -24.63
N LEU A 40 2.30 -17.39 -24.18
CA LEU A 40 2.64 -18.61 -23.43
C LEU A 40 2.02 -18.60 -22.03
N MET A 41 2.05 -17.46 -21.35
CA MET A 41 1.36 -17.28 -20.08
C MET A 41 -0.15 -17.56 -20.24
N SER A 42 -0.77 -17.00 -21.29
CA SER A 42 -2.19 -17.19 -21.58
C SER A 42 -2.56 -18.62 -21.97
N GLU A 43 -1.64 -19.38 -22.57
CA GLU A 43 -1.84 -20.77 -22.94
C GLU A 43 -1.66 -21.74 -21.74
N LYS A 44 -0.60 -21.49 -20.93
CA LYS A 44 -0.17 -22.44 -19.89
C LYS A 44 -0.79 -22.20 -18.52
N ALA A 45 -1.21 -20.96 -18.21
CA ALA A 45 -1.83 -20.63 -16.95
C ALA A 45 -3.34 -20.91 -16.98
N GLU A 46 -3.86 -21.44 -15.89
CA GLU A 46 -5.30 -21.50 -15.64
C GLU A 46 -5.79 -20.12 -15.21
N LEU A 47 -6.69 -19.50 -15.98
CA LEU A 47 -7.30 -18.22 -15.65
C LEU A 47 -8.68 -18.41 -15.02
N THR A 48 -8.86 -17.89 -13.82
CA THR A 48 -10.16 -17.72 -13.17
C THR A 48 -10.49 -16.23 -13.10
N ILE A 49 -11.66 -15.83 -13.61
CA ILE A 49 -12.17 -14.48 -13.44
C ILE A 49 -13.04 -14.45 -12.18
N LEU A 50 -12.71 -13.54 -11.27
CA LEU A 50 -13.44 -13.34 -10.02
C LEU A 50 -14.22 -12.03 -10.09
N GLY A 51 -15.50 -12.07 -9.69
CA GLY A 51 -16.39 -10.91 -9.79
C GLY A 51 -16.53 -10.42 -11.23
N ASP A 52 -16.48 -9.12 -11.41
CA ASP A 52 -16.67 -8.48 -12.70
C ASP A 52 -15.47 -8.69 -13.64
N ASP A 53 -14.22 -8.52 -13.14
CA ASP A 53 -13.01 -8.67 -13.99
C ASP A 53 -11.69 -8.89 -13.22
N ALA A 54 -11.68 -9.34 -11.95
CA ALA A 54 -10.42 -9.63 -11.30
C ALA A 54 -9.79 -10.92 -11.86
N TYR A 55 -8.49 -10.87 -12.21
CA TYR A 55 -7.76 -11.99 -12.81
C TYR A 55 -7.04 -12.80 -11.74
N LEU A 56 -7.24 -14.09 -11.76
CA LEU A 56 -6.45 -15.04 -11.00
C LEU A 56 -5.87 -16.08 -11.95
N TYR A 57 -4.60 -15.89 -12.32
CA TYR A 57 -3.84 -16.87 -13.09
C TYR A 57 -3.13 -17.83 -12.15
N LYS A 58 -3.11 -19.10 -12.50
CA LYS A 58 -2.37 -20.16 -11.81
C LYS A 58 -1.49 -20.91 -12.78
N LEU A 59 -0.19 -20.93 -12.53
CA LEU A 59 0.78 -21.81 -13.17
C LEU A 59 1.14 -22.95 -12.21
N LYS A 60 1.06 -24.19 -12.67
CA LYS A 60 1.43 -25.36 -11.87
C LYS A 60 2.94 -25.46 -11.76
N GLY A 61 3.42 -25.70 -10.56
CA GLY A 61 4.81 -26.00 -10.27
C GLY A 61 5.05 -27.50 -10.02
N LYS A 62 6.35 -27.87 -9.90
CA LYS A 62 6.75 -29.25 -9.56
C LYS A 62 6.20 -29.71 -8.21
N ASN A 63 6.20 -28.80 -7.22
CA ASN A 63 5.57 -29.03 -5.91
C ASN A 63 4.23 -28.32 -5.88
N GLU A 64 3.15 -29.07 -6.12
CA GLU A 64 1.78 -28.54 -6.13
C GLU A 64 1.24 -28.18 -4.73
N ASN A 65 1.97 -28.50 -3.65
CA ASN A 65 1.55 -28.19 -2.28
C ASN A 65 2.11 -26.85 -1.76
N ALA A 66 3.02 -26.23 -2.48
CA ALA A 66 3.60 -24.93 -2.14
C ALA A 66 3.18 -23.90 -3.17
N ASN A 67 2.88 -22.69 -2.70
CA ASN A 67 2.38 -21.62 -3.55
C ASN A 67 3.08 -20.31 -3.25
N VAL A 68 3.27 -19.51 -4.28
CA VAL A 68 3.72 -18.12 -4.19
C VAL A 68 2.76 -17.23 -4.99
N MET A 69 2.64 -15.96 -4.62
CA MET A 69 1.78 -15.04 -5.33
C MET A 69 2.49 -13.71 -5.62
N VAL A 70 2.42 -13.29 -6.88
CA VAL A 70 2.69 -11.94 -7.33
C VAL A 70 1.37 -11.26 -7.64
N MET A 71 1.24 -9.98 -7.31
CA MET A 71 0.00 -9.27 -7.53
C MET A 71 0.20 -7.78 -7.77
N SER A 72 -0.65 -7.23 -8.61
CA SER A 72 -0.77 -5.80 -8.92
C SER A 72 -2.17 -5.55 -9.48
N HIS A 73 -2.78 -4.41 -9.22
CA HIS A 73 -4.08 -4.11 -9.81
C HIS A 73 -3.96 -3.61 -11.26
N HIS A 74 -5.04 -3.73 -12.04
CA HIS A 74 -5.07 -3.28 -13.43
C HIS A 74 -6.04 -2.13 -13.70
N ASP A 75 -6.82 -1.73 -12.69
CA ASP A 75 -7.58 -0.49 -12.76
C ASP A 75 -6.67 0.72 -12.48
N VAL A 76 -7.21 1.89 -12.72
CA VAL A 76 -6.54 3.17 -12.49
C VAL A 76 -7.57 4.20 -12.06
N VAL A 77 -7.13 5.24 -11.33
CA VAL A 77 -7.96 6.42 -11.07
C VAL A 77 -8.16 7.25 -12.34
N ASP A 78 -9.15 8.13 -12.35
CA ASP A 78 -9.38 9.05 -13.47
C ASP A 78 -8.17 9.99 -13.68
N ALA A 79 -7.99 10.43 -14.91
CA ALA A 79 -6.92 11.33 -15.31
C ALA A 79 -7.47 12.74 -15.55
N THR A 80 -7.78 13.43 -14.47
CA THR A 80 -8.21 14.83 -14.50
C THR A 80 -7.01 15.79 -14.52
N GLY A 81 -7.22 17.06 -14.87
CA GLY A 81 -6.22 18.12 -14.83
C GLY A 81 -5.50 18.37 -16.16
N ASP A 82 -4.38 19.09 -16.10
CA ASP A 82 -3.61 19.54 -17.28
C ASP A 82 -2.39 18.66 -17.51
N TRP A 83 -2.54 17.67 -18.37
CA TRP A 83 -1.48 16.73 -18.73
C TRP A 83 -0.60 17.26 -19.87
N GLN A 84 0.71 17.06 -19.76
CA GLN A 84 1.67 17.40 -20.83
C GLN A 84 1.55 16.47 -22.05
N GLU A 85 1.21 15.22 -21.81
CA GLU A 85 0.98 14.20 -22.85
C GLU A 85 -0.37 13.52 -22.57
N GLU A 86 -1.01 12.99 -23.61
CA GLU A 86 -2.31 12.28 -23.47
C GLU A 86 -2.21 11.13 -22.45
N PRO A 87 -2.98 11.16 -21.34
CA PRO A 87 -2.82 10.22 -20.21
C PRO A 87 -3.06 8.74 -20.57
N PHE A 88 -3.78 8.47 -21.62
CA PHE A 88 -3.98 7.12 -22.16
C PHE A 88 -3.40 6.95 -23.58
N GLY A 89 -2.47 7.82 -23.95
CA GLY A 89 -1.80 7.76 -25.26
C GLY A 89 -0.64 6.74 -25.30
N GLY A 90 -0.09 6.36 -24.15
CA GLY A 90 1.11 5.52 -24.08
C GLY A 90 2.27 6.17 -24.84
N ILE A 91 2.51 7.46 -24.60
CA ILE A 91 3.47 8.28 -25.34
C ILE A 91 4.88 8.06 -24.78
N ILE A 92 5.80 7.65 -25.67
CA ILE A 92 7.22 7.56 -25.33
C ILE A 92 7.91 8.83 -25.81
N LYS A 93 8.40 9.63 -24.85
CA LYS A 93 9.06 10.91 -25.10
C LYS A 93 10.14 11.16 -24.05
N ASP A 94 11.27 11.69 -24.45
CA ASP A 94 12.39 12.08 -23.58
C ASP A 94 12.86 10.95 -22.63
N GLY A 95 12.88 9.70 -23.14
CA GLY A 95 13.30 8.53 -22.38
C GLY A 95 12.26 8.02 -21.36
N LYS A 96 11.04 8.58 -21.34
CA LYS A 96 9.96 8.23 -20.44
C LYS A 96 8.75 7.71 -21.22
N LEU A 97 8.01 6.80 -20.61
CA LEU A 97 6.66 6.43 -21.02
C LEU A 97 5.69 7.22 -20.14
N TRP A 98 4.88 8.06 -20.79
CA TRP A 98 3.89 8.93 -20.15
C TRP A 98 2.52 8.28 -20.18
N GLY A 99 1.82 8.32 -19.07
CA GLY A 99 0.43 7.89 -18.99
C GLY A 99 0.00 7.46 -17.60
N ARG A 100 -1.30 7.54 -17.33
CA ARG A 100 -1.94 7.06 -16.11
C ARG A 100 -1.75 5.55 -15.96
N GLY A 101 -1.31 5.12 -14.78
CA GLY A 101 -1.00 3.72 -14.48
C GLY A 101 0.45 3.32 -14.76
N THR A 102 1.32 4.25 -15.19
CA THR A 102 2.74 3.94 -15.42
C THR A 102 3.51 3.73 -14.12
N VAL A 103 3.10 4.33 -13.03
CA VAL A 103 3.65 4.10 -11.69
C VAL A 103 2.70 3.23 -10.87
N ASP A 104 1.41 3.55 -10.92
CA ASP A 104 0.36 2.95 -10.13
C ASP A 104 -0.72 2.30 -11.02
N THR A 105 -0.63 0.99 -11.39
CA THR A 105 0.46 0.04 -11.09
C THR A 105 0.69 -0.91 -12.29
N LYS A 106 0.43 -0.42 -13.55
CA LYS A 106 0.58 -1.26 -14.75
C LYS A 106 2.03 -1.62 -15.09
N THR A 107 3.04 -0.88 -14.58
CA THR A 107 4.45 -1.27 -14.81
C THR A 107 4.82 -2.53 -14.01
N PRO A 108 4.55 -2.65 -12.70
CA PRO A 108 4.68 -3.91 -11.98
C PRO A 108 3.90 -5.05 -12.63
N LEU A 109 2.63 -4.85 -12.94
CA LEU A 109 1.79 -5.87 -13.60
C LEU A 109 2.41 -6.35 -14.93
N PHE A 110 2.85 -5.42 -15.78
CA PHE A 110 3.56 -5.75 -17.01
C PHE A 110 4.83 -6.57 -16.76
N ALA A 111 5.59 -6.21 -15.71
CA ALA A 111 6.83 -6.90 -15.37
C ALA A 111 6.57 -8.31 -14.85
N GLU A 112 5.51 -8.53 -14.07
CA GLU A 112 5.06 -9.85 -13.62
C GLU A 112 4.75 -10.77 -14.80
N PHE A 113 3.90 -10.31 -15.73
CA PHE A 113 3.58 -11.06 -16.94
C PHE A 113 4.80 -11.31 -17.80
N THR A 114 5.66 -10.29 -18.00
CA THR A 114 6.86 -10.40 -18.83
C THR A 114 7.85 -11.41 -18.25
N ALA A 115 8.10 -11.36 -16.95
CA ALA A 115 9.01 -12.29 -16.28
C ALA A 115 8.55 -13.76 -16.43
N ILE A 116 7.25 -14.00 -16.23
CA ILE A 116 6.67 -15.34 -16.40
C ILE A 116 6.76 -15.78 -17.86
N GLU A 117 6.39 -14.92 -18.82
CA GLU A 117 6.46 -15.23 -20.26
C GLU A 117 7.86 -15.59 -20.69
N GLU A 118 8.87 -14.79 -20.33
CA GLU A 118 10.28 -15.05 -20.70
C GLU A 118 10.81 -16.34 -20.07
N LEU A 119 10.46 -16.64 -18.80
CA LEU A 119 10.82 -17.92 -18.18
C LEU A 119 10.16 -19.10 -18.90
N LEU A 120 8.91 -18.95 -19.35
CA LEU A 120 8.25 -19.97 -20.15
C LEU A 120 8.86 -20.13 -21.55
N GLU A 121 9.31 -19.05 -22.20
CA GLU A 121 10.05 -19.08 -23.46
C GLU A 121 11.40 -19.82 -23.32
N GLU A 122 12.05 -19.66 -22.17
CA GLU A 122 13.30 -20.37 -21.82
C GLU A 122 13.04 -21.85 -21.45
N GLY A 123 11.77 -22.28 -21.38
CA GLY A 123 11.39 -23.65 -21.00
C GLY A 123 11.53 -23.91 -19.49
N PHE A 124 11.54 -22.86 -18.68
CA PHE A 124 11.64 -22.99 -17.23
C PHE A 124 10.42 -23.70 -16.62
N GLU A 125 10.68 -24.61 -15.72
CA GLU A 125 9.64 -25.32 -14.94
C GLU A 125 9.63 -24.79 -13.51
N PHE A 126 8.55 -24.12 -13.14
CA PHE A 126 8.41 -23.51 -11.81
C PHE A 126 8.54 -24.55 -10.69
N PRO A 127 9.29 -24.27 -9.63
CA PRO A 127 9.46 -25.22 -8.52
C PRO A 127 8.20 -25.39 -7.68
N VAL A 128 7.34 -24.38 -7.61
CA VAL A 128 6.09 -24.33 -6.86
C VAL A 128 4.99 -23.67 -7.70
N ASN A 129 3.74 -23.77 -7.28
CA ASN A 129 2.68 -23.07 -7.98
C ASN A 129 2.88 -21.55 -7.88
N VAL A 130 2.75 -20.89 -9.02
CA VAL A 130 2.79 -19.43 -9.13
C VAL A 130 1.38 -18.91 -9.38
N TYR A 131 0.91 -18.07 -8.51
CA TYR A 131 -0.32 -17.32 -8.71
C TYR A 131 0.04 -15.88 -9.12
N LEU A 132 -0.67 -15.36 -10.13
CA LEU A 132 -0.70 -13.94 -10.44
C LEU A 132 -2.13 -13.47 -10.23
N PHE A 133 -2.32 -12.57 -9.28
CA PHE A 133 -3.61 -11.95 -9.00
C PHE A 133 -3.61 -10.49 -9.42
N SER A 134 -4.69 -10.04 -10.09
CA SER A 134 -4.85 -8.64 -10.46
C SER A 134 -6.30 -8.19 -10.27
N ALA A 135 -6.52 -7.24 -9.37
CA ALA A 135 -7.83 -6.66 -9.14
C ALA A 135 -8.19 -5.60 -10.19
N HIS A 136 -9.49 -5.45 -10.44
CA HIS A 136 -10.05 -4.48 -11.37
C HIS A 136 -10.64 -3.23 -10.68
N ASN A 137 -10.57 -3.17 -9.36
CA ASN A 137 -11.26 -2.17 -8.55
C ASN A 137 -10.55 -1.85 -7.21
N GLU A 138 -9.21 -1.95 -7.20
CA GLU A 138 -8.37 -1.62 -6.05
C GLU A 138 -8.54 -0.15 -5.65
N GLU A 139 -8.47 0.76 -6.63
CA GLU A 139 -8.48 2.21 -6.49
C GLU A 139 -9.77 2.78 -5.84
N ILE A 140 -10.81 1.99 -5.86
CA ILE A 140 -12.09 2.33 -5.21
C ILE A 140 -12.36 1.49 -3.96
N GLY A 141 -11.40 0.65 -3.54
CA GLY A 141 -11.56 -0.28 -2.44
C GLY A 141 -12.65 -1.33 -2.70
N GLY A 142 -12.66 -1.88 -3.91
CA GLY A 142 -13.67 -2.82 -4.38
C GLY A 142 -13.55 -4.23 -3.79
N ASP A 143 -14.29 -5.16 -4.38
CA ASP A 143 -14.44 -6.53 -3.86
C ASP A 143 -13.50 -7.55 -4.51
N GLY A 144 -12.72 -7.17 -5.52
CA GLY A 144 -11.84 -8.10 -6.25
C GLY A 144 -10.94 -8.92 -5.34
N ALA A 145 -10.23 -8.27 -4.41
CA ALA A 145 -9.37 -8.95 -3.46
C ALA A 145 -10.16 -9.74 -2.39
N VAL A 146 -11.38 -9.32 -2.04
CA VAL A 146 -12.26 -10.06 -1.12
C VAL A 146 -12.68 -11.39 -1.76
N LEU A 147 -13.08 -11.36 -3.02
CA LEU A 147 -13.45 -12.56 -3.79
C LEU A 147 -12.27 -13.51 -3.97
N ALA A 148 -11.06 -12.98 -4.16
CA ALA A 148 -9.83 -13.78 -4.21
C ALA A 148 -9.53 -14.45 -2.85
N LEU A 149 -9.69 -13.71 -1.74
CA LEU A 149 -9.55 -14.27 -0.39
C LEU A 149 -10.56 -15.39 -0.13
N GLU A 150 -11.81 -15.21 -0.52
CA GLU A 150 -12.85 -16.23 -0.41
C GLU A 150 -12.48 -17.48 -1.24
N TYR A 151 -11.99 -17.29 -2.47
CA TYR A 151 -11.51 -18.39 -3.31
C TYR A 151 -10.36 -19.15 -2.65
N PHE A 152 -9.34 -18.47 -2.10
CA PHE A 152 -8.21 -19.11 -1.43
C PHE A 152 -8.64 -19.85 -0.17
N ASN A 153 -9.48 -19.24 0.66
CA ASN A 153 -9.99 -19.89 1.87
C ASN A 153 -10.83 -21.14 1.55
N LYS A 154 -11.71 -21.07 0.56
CA LYS A 154 -12.53 -22.22 0.13
C LYS A 154 -11.68 -23.38 -0.36
N ASN A 155 -10.55 -23.11 -0.98
CA ASN A 155 -9.64 -24.12 -1.52
C ASN A 155 -8.47 -24.47 -0.57
N ASN A 156 -8.44 -23.92 0.65
CA ASN A 156 -7.37 -24.08 1.65
C ASN A 156 -5.98 -23.74 1.08
N ILE A 157 -5.89 -22.66 0.32
CA ILE A 157 -4.65 -22.18 -0.31
C ILE A 157 -3.96 -21.17 0.61
N THR A 158 -2.69 -21.42 0.94
CA THR A 158 -1.79 -20.52 1.64
C THR A 158 -0.53 -20.32 0.82
N PHE A 159 0.26 -19.31 1.15
CA PHE A 159 1.42 -18.89 0.36
C PHE A 159 2.68 -18.82 1.21
N ASP A 160 3.81 -19.20 0.64
CA ASP A 160 5.13 -19.02 1.25
C ASP A 160 5.49 -17.52 1.31
N TRP A 161 5.10 -16.77 0.31
CA TRP A 161 5.13 -15.31 0.27
C TRP A 161 4.11 -14.76 -0.74
N ILE A 162 3.72 -13.52 -0.50
CA ILE A 162 2.89 -12.71 -1.38
C ILE A 162 3.61 -11.38 -1.59
N ILE A 163 3.72 -10.93 -2.83
CA ILE A 163 4.27 -9.62 -3.15
C ILE A 163 3.25 -8.81 -3.96
N ASP A 164 3.02 -7.58 -3.53
CA ASP A 164 2.09 -6.61 -4.13
C ASP A 164 2.83 -5.30 -4.43
N GLU A 165 2.15 -4.37 -5.05
CA GLU A 165 2.56 -2.98 -5.23
C GLU A 165 2.70 -2.21 -3.88
N GLY A 166 2.96 -0.92 -3.87
CA GLY A 166 2.86 0.02 -2.72
C GLY A 166 4.19 0.53 -2.18
N GLY A 167 5.29 -0.22 -2.27
CA GLY A 167 6.66 0.26 -2.04
C GLY A 167 7.40 0.41 -3.37
N ALA A 168 8.56 1.07 -3.38
CA ALA A 168 9.36 1.26 -4.60
C ALA A 168 10.83 1.56 -4.26
N VAL A 169 11.68 1.63 -5.30
CA VAL A 169 13.02 2.21 -5.19
C VAL A 169 12.91 3.71 -5.44
N ILE A 170 13.06 4.50 -4.38
CA ILE A 170 12.83 5.94 -4.37
C ILE A 170 14.09 6.72 -4.02
N ASP A 171 14.07 8.00 -4.30
CA ASP A 171 15.07 8.93 -3.77
C ASP A 171 15.06 8.90 -2.23
N PRO A 172 16.18 9.28 -1.57
CA PRO A 172 16.27 9.21 -0.12
C PRO A 172 15.08 9.91 0.58
N PRO A 173 14.29 9.22 1.41
CA PRO A 173 13.10 9.78 2.03
C PRO A 173 13.42 10.79 3.15
N MET A 174 14.68 10.88 3.54
CA MET A 174 15.17 11.86 4.53
C MET A 174 16.58 12.31 4.22
N ALA A 175 16.92 13.53 4.63
CA ALA A 175 18.26 14.09 4.45
C ALA A 175 19.33 13.24 5.16
N GLY A 176 20.51 13.16 4.54
CA GLY A 176 21.67 12.45 5.12
C GLY A 176 21.78 10.97 4.74
N ILE A 177 20.85 10.41 3.99
CA ILE A 177 20.99 9.11 3.35
C ILE A 177 21.73 9.29 2.02
N SER A 178 22.75 8.46 1.77
CA SER A 178 23.66 8.60 0.63
C SER A 178 23.28 7.73 -0.61
N LYS A 179 22.23 6.92 -0.52
CA LYS A 179 21.76 6.02 -1.55
C LYS A 179 20.27 6.15 -1.76
N LYS A 180 19.76 5.75 -2.93
CA LYS A 180 18.34 5.46 -3.10
C LYS A 180 17.89 4.41 -2.09
N CYS A 181 16.61 4.34 -1.82
CA CYS A 181 16.03 3.43 -0.84
C CYS A 181 14.99 2.52 -1.52
N ALA A 182 15.21 1.21 -1.46
CA ALA A 182 14.21 0.21 -1.83
C ALA A 182 13.31 -0.02 -0.59
N MET A 183 12.17 0.66 -0.60
CA MET A 183 11.24 0.68 0.52
C MET A 183 10.24 -0.47 0.39
N MET A 184 10.35 -1.46 1.26
CA MET A 184 9.52 -2.67 1.27
C MET A 184 8.47 -2.53 2.38
N ALA A 185 7.19 -2.30 2.04
CA ALA A 185 6.19 -2.21 3.08
C ALA A 185 5.83 -3.60 3.61
N VAL A 186 6.00 -3.76 4.90
CA VAL A 186 5.74 -5.02 5.62
C VAL A 186 4.46 -4.93 6.46
N HIS A 187 3.87 -3.77 6.50
CA HIS A 187 2.64 -3.49 7.23
C HIS A 187 1.92 -2.30 6.59
N GLU A 188 0.61 -2.28 6.70
CA GLU A 188 -0.26 -1.13 6.41
C GLU A 188 -0.93 -0.67 7.68
N LYS A 189 -1.13 0.63 7.83
CA LYS A 189 -1.92 1.16 8.95
C LYS A 189 -3.36 0.68 8.83
N GLY A 190 -3.87 0.07 9.88
CA GLY A 190 -5.30 -0.19 10.03
C GLY A 190 -6.11 1.09 9.94
N ARG A 191 -7.39 0.99 9.65
CA ARG A 191 -8.31 2.12 9.56
C ARG A 191 -9.54 1.90 10.44
N CYS A 192 -10.06 2.99 10.96
CA CYS A 192 -11.30 3.00 11.72
C CYS A 192 -11.96 4.35 11.55
N THR A 193 -13.29 4.37 11.40
CA THR A 193 -14.08 5.59 11.42
C THR A 193 -14.95 5.58 12.67
N ALA A 194 -14.99 6.70 13.39
CA ALA A 194 -15.91 6.90 14.49
C ALA A 194 -16.83 8.09 14.22
N ASP A 195 -18.12 7.89 14.50
CA ASP A 195 -19.12 8.94 14.48
C ASP A 195 -19.08 9.73 15.78
N LEU A 196 -19.09 11.05 15.65
CA LEU A 196 -19.10 12.00 16.73
C LEU A 196 -20.43 12.76 16.73
N VAL A 197 -21.14 12.78 17.84
CA VAL A 197 -22.42 13.48 17.95
C VAL A 197 -22.48 14.29 19.24
N ALA A 198 -22.61 15.60 19.10
CA ALA A 198 -22.93 16.51 20.20
C ALA A 198 -24.41 16.94 20.10
N LYS A 199 -25.28 16.32 20.88
CA LYS A 199 -26.74 16.60 20.88
C LYS A 199 -27.05 17.94 21.49
N ASN A 200 -28.09 18.59 20.99
CA ASN A 200 -28.64 19.79 21.66
C ASN A 200 -29.27 19.41 23.01
N LEU A 201 -28.78 20.00 24.07
CA LEU A 201 -29.21 19.74 25.43
C LEU A 201 -30.33 20.72 25.85
N GLN A 202 -31.31 20.98 25.00
CA GLN A 202 -32.50 21.80 25.18
C GLN A 202 -32.32 23.14 25.94
N GLY A 203 -32.84 24.19 25.37
CA GLY A 203 -32.94 25.52 25.96
C GLY A 203 -33.19 26.57 24.89
N HIS A 204 -33.77 27.72 25.30
CA HIS A 204 -33.91 28.86 24.41
C HIS A 204 -32.53 29.40 24.05
N ALA A 205 -32.21 29.54 22.75
CA ALA A 205 -30.88 29.92 22.24
C ALA A 205 -30.30 31.20 22.90
N GLY A 206 -31.17 32.12 23.32
CA GLY A 206 -30.78 33.35 24.03
C GLY A 206 -30.37 33.17 25.50
N LEU A 207 -30.55 31.98 26.06
CA LEU A 207 -30.18 31.61 27.43
C LEU A 207 -29.07 30.57 27.47
N ALA A 208 -28.60 30.12 26.31
CA ALA A 208 -27.57 29.10 26.22
C ALA A 208 -26.21 29.68 26.69
N ASP A 209 -25.54 28.93 27.58
CA ASP A 209 -24.13 29.12 27.85
C ASP A 209 -23.36 28.79 26.58
N ASN A 210 -22.70 29.78 25.96
CA ASN A 210 -22.02 29.65 24.69
C ASN A 210 -20.96 28.54 24.71
N HIS A 211 -20.38 28.21 25.88
CA HIS A 211 -19.41 27.11 26.02
C HIS A 211 -20.05 25.72 26.10
N LYS A 212 -21.39 25.64 26.17
CA LYS A 212 -22.13 24.38 26.26
C LYS A 212 -22.95 24.04 25.01
N THR A 213 -22.90 24.86 23.98
CA THR A 213 -23.56 24.55 22.71
C THR A 213 -22.92 23.31 22.06
N PRO A 214 -23.68 22.53 21.26
CA PRO A 214 -23.14 21.35 20.61
C PRO A 214 -21.87 21.65 19.77
N VAL A 215 -21.88 22.77 19.06
CA VAL A 215 -20.72 23.21 18.27
C VAL A 215 -19.49 23.48 19.15
N MET A 216 -19.67 24.17 20.28
CA MET A 216 -18.54 24.47 21.17
C MET A 216 -17.99 23.22 21.87
N ARG A 217 -18.86 22.26 22.22
CA ARG A 217 -18.45 20.99 22.81
C ARG A 217 -17.66 20.13 21.78
N MET A 218 -18.15 20.07 20.55
CA MET A 218 -17.46 19.39 19.46
C MET A 218 -16.12 20.05 19.17
N ALA A 219 -16.08 21.39 19.07
CA ALA A 219 -14.83 22.12 18.86
C ALA A 219 -13.82 21.89 19.99
N ALA A 220 -14.28 21.90 21.26
CA ALA A 220 -13.41 21.63 22.40
C ALA A 220 -12.84 20.19 22.38
N PHE A 221 -13.64 19.21 22.02
CA PHE A 221 -13.19 17.82 21.84
C PHE A 221 -12.12 17.74 20.74
N ILE A 222 -12.41 18.27 19.55
CA ILE A 222 -11.49 18.24 18.40
C ILE A 222 -10.17 18.95 18.75
N THR A 223 -10.24 20.11 19.37
CA THR A 223 -9.04 20.89 19.76
C THR A 223 -8.20 20.13 20.77
N GLU A 224 -8.80 19.56 21.82
CA GLU A 224 -8.07 18.79 22.83
C GLU A 224 -7.34 17.59 22.19
N VAL A 225 -8.03 16.84 21.33
CA VAL A 225 -7.41 15.68 20.66
C VAL A 225 -6.30 16.12 19.70
N ASP A 226 -6.48 17.21 18.96
CA ASP A 226 -5.47 17.70 18.00
C ASP A 226 -4.25 18.30 18.69
N GLU A 227 -4.41 19.04 19.77
CA GLU A 227 -3.32 19.66 20.53
C GLU A 227 -2.55 18.65 21.39
N GLU A 228 -3.28 17.84 22.17
CA GLU A 228 -2.68 16.89 23.12
C GLU A 228 -2.13 15.65 22.40
N LYS A 229 -2.73 15.25 21.26
CA LYS A 229 -2.41 14.02 20.52
C LYS A 229 -2.25 12.83 21.46
N PRO A 230 -3.30 12.46 22.19
CA PRO A 230 -3.25 11.59 23.38
C PRO A 230 -3.05 10.10 23.03
N PHE A 231 -2.32 9.82 21.96
CA PHE A 231 -2.13 8.48 21.43
C PHE A 231 -0.83 7.86 21.95
N ILE A 232 -0.89 6.54 22.15
CA ILE A 232 0.29 5.75 22.49
C ILE A 232 1.27 5.80 21.33
N ARG A 233 2.52 6.14 21.64
CA ARG A 233 3.62 6.20 20.66
C ARG A 233 4.76 5.33 21.07
N ARG A 234 5.24 4.53 20.14
CA ARG A 234 6.42 3.68 20.33
C ARG A 234 7.15 3.42 19.02
N LEU A 235 8.39 2.98 19.13
CA LEU A 235 9.17 2.55 17.98
C LEU A 235 8.83 1.09 17.70
N HIS A 236 7.88 0.87 16.78
CA HIS A 236 7.43 -0.46 16.35
C HIS A 236 8.58 -1.24 15.67
N PRO A 237 8.53 -2.61 15.65
CA PRO A 237 9.58 -3.43 15.05
C PRO A 237 9.90 -3.05 13.61
N GLU A 238 8.89 -2.75 12.80
CA GLU A 238 8.99 -2.38 11.38
C GLU A 238 9.75 -1.05 11.22
N VAL A 239 9.42 -0.05 12.05
CA VAL A 239 10.10 1.25 12.07
C VAL A 239 11.53 1.13 12.60
N ARG A 240 11.74 0.27 13.59
CA ARG A 240 13.08 -0.06 14.09
C ARG A 240 13.90 -0.72 12.98
N GLY A 241 13.35 -1.70 12.29
CA GLY A 241 13.97 -2.39 11.16
C GLY A 241 14.34 -1.42 10.04
N MET A 242 13.45 -0.47 9.71
CA MET A 242 13.71 0.59 8.74
C MET A 242 14.95 1.39 9.12
N PHE A 243 14.99 1.95 10.31
CA PHE A 243 16.14 2.75 10.75
C PHE A 243 17.43 1.95 10.83
N GLN A 244 17.38 0.69 11.27
CA GLN A 244 18.56 -0.19 11.32
C GLN A 244 19.11 -0.49 9.92
N SER A 245 18.21 -0.75 8.94
CA SER A 245 18.59 -1.00 7.54
C SER A 245 19.18 0.24 6.87
N LEU A 246 18.65 1.42 7.16
CA LEU A 246 19.12 2.68 6.57
C LEU A 246 20.37 3.24 7.28
N ALA A 247 20.60 2.92 8.56
CA ALA A 247 21.69 3.46 9.36
C ALA A 247 23.11 3.33 8.74
N PRO A 248 23.49 2.21 8.06
CA PRO A 248 24.80 2.10 7.41
C PRO A 248 25.04 3.18 6.35
N HIS A 249 23.97 3.66 5.70
CA HIS A 249 23.98 4.59 4.59
C HIS A 249 23.75 6.05 5.00
N MET A 250 23.67 6.32 6.32
CA MET A 250 23.48 7.66 6.86
C MET A 250 24.78 8.34 7.23
N GLN A 251 24.74 9.68 7.22
CA GLN A 251 25.84 10.52 7.73
C GLN A 251 25.77 10.66 9.27
N PHE A 252 26.90 11.03 9.88
CA PHE A 252 26.93 11.39 11.30
C PHE A 252 26.18 12.73 11.53
N PRO A 253 25.39 12.87 12.61
CA PRO A 253 25.24 11.97 13.76
C PRO A 253 24.15 10.89 13.61
N MET A 254 23.29 10.94 12.58
CA MET A 254 22.15 10.04 12.41
C MET A 254 22.56 8.59 12.32
N LYS A 255 23.67 8.29 11.63
CA LYS A 255 24.26 6.94 11.60
C LYS A 255 24.51 6.38 13.00
N PHE A 256 25.04 7.17 13.91
CA PHE A 256 25.31 6.75 15.29
C PHE A 256 24.01 6.53 16.07
N ILE A 257 23.05 7.45 15.95
CA ILE A 257 21.76 7.38 16.63
C ILE A 257 20.99 6.11 16.20
N PHE A 258 20.85 5.89 14.88
CA PHE A 258 20.06 4.77 14.36
C PHE A 258 20.74 3.41 14.52
N LYS A 259 22.08 3.35 14.59
CA LYS A 259 22.77 2.12 15.00
C LYS A 259 22.58 1.77 16.48
N ASN A 260 22.26 2.75 17.32
CA ASN A 260 22.11 2.58 18.77
C ASN A 260 20.67 2.88 19.23
N LEU A 261 19.66 2.39 18.51
CA LEU A 261 18.25 2.61 18.82
C LEU A 261 17.85 2.16 20.22
N TRP A 262 18.52 1.16 20.78
CA TRP A 262 18.32 0.73 22.17
C TRP A 262 18.53 1.86 23.17
N LEU A 263 19.46 2.79 22.89
CA LEU A 263 19.77 3.94 23.76
C LEU A 263 18.89 5.16 23.40
N PHE A 264 18.59 5.36 22.12
CA PHE A 264 17.95 6.59 21.62
C PHE A 264 16.45 6.46 21.32
N SER A 265 15.85 5.26 21.44
CA SER A 265 14.43 5.05 21.08
C SER A 265 13.47 6.00 21.81
N GLY A 266 13.65 6.17 23.13
CA GLY A 266 12.80 7.08 23.92
C GLY A 266 12.92 8.55 23.51
N LEU A 267 14.12 8.98 23.11
CA LEU A 267 14.35 10.34 22.58
C LEU A 267 13.71 10.49 21.19
N LEU A 268 13.88 9.52 20.32
CA LEU A 268 13.30 9.52 18.96
C LEU A 268 11.77 9.60 19.01
N VAL A 269 11.12 8.79 19.85
CA VAL A 269 9.66 8.82 20.03
C VAL A 269 9.15 10.21 20.44
N LYS A 270 9.93 10.95 21.24
CA LYS A 270 9.57 12.33 21.67
C LYS A 270 9.87 13.39 20.62
N LEU A 271 10.90 13.21 19.80
CA LEU A 271 11.36 14.21 18.86
C LEU A 271 10.73 14.08 17.47
N MET A 272 10.55 12.86 16.97
CA MET A 272 10.03 12.64 15.61
C MET A 272 8.71 13.37 15.32
N PRO A 273 7.69 13.33 16.19
CA PRO A 273 6.45 14.07 15.95
C PRO A 273 6.62 15.60 15.88
N LYS A 274 7.69 16.13 16.50
CA LYS A 274 7.99 17.56 16.49
C LYS A 274 8.78 18.00 15.26
N LEU A 275 9.50 17.06 14.64
CA LEU A 275 10.30 17.33 13.44
C LEU A 275 9.44 17.30 12.18
N ASN A 276 8.54 16.32 12.09
CA ASN A 276 7.69 16.12 10.93
C ASN A 276 6.44 15.33 11.34
N ALA A 277 5.26 15.79 10.93
CA ALA A 277 3.99 15.12 11.20
C ALA A 277 3.98 13.67 10.68
N ALA A 278 4.46 13.45 9.45
CA ALA A 278 4.53 12.10 8.86
C ALA A 278 5.42 11.16 9.70
N ALA A 279 6.54 11.65 10.23
CA ALA A 279 7.39 10.87 11.12
C ALA A 279 6.69 10.53 12.46
N GLY A 280 5.84 11.43 12.95
CA GLY A 280 5.00 11.18 14.12
C GLY A 280 3.96 10.08 13.88
N GLU A 281 3.36 10.08 12.71
CA GLU A 281 2.39 9.07 12.27
C GLU A 281 2.95 7.65 12.18
N MET A 282 4.26 7.49 12.01
CA MET A 282 4.93 6.17 12.01
C MET A 282 5.06 5.55 13.41
N LEU A 283 4.75 6.30 14.47
CA LEU A 283 4.97 5.87 15.85
C LEU A 283 3.71 5.42 16.59
N GLY A 284 2.53 5.69 16.04
CA GLY A 284 1.26 5.37 16.70
C GLY A 284 0.03 5.75 15.87
N THR A 285 -1.09 5.86 16.56
CA THR A 285 -2.37 6.20 15.95
C THR A 285 -2.38 7.64 15.44
N GLY A 286 -2.83 7.83 14.19
CA GLY A 286 -3.18 9.11 13.62
C GLY A 286 -4.69 9.34 13.69
N CYS A 287 -5.11 10.59 13.83
CA CYS A 287 -6.51 10.98 13.84
C CYS A 287 -6.72 12.22 12.96
N THR A 288 -7.73 12.15 12.09
CA THR A 288 -8.16 13.28 11.25
C THR A 288 -9.67 13.45 11.37
N PHE A 289 -10.11 14.66 11.62
CA PHE A 289 -11.54 14.97 11.70
C PHE A 289 -12.09 15.40 10.34
N LYS A 290 -13.29 14.93 10.01
CA LYS A 290 -13.97 15.18 8.72
C LYS A 290 -15.45 15.44 8.93
N ASN A 291 -16.12 15.95 7.90
CA ASN A 291 -17.58 16.05 7.80
C ASN A 291 -18.25 16.76 8.99
N LEU A 292 -17.60 17.82 9.51
CA LEU A 292 -18.18 18.64 10.56
C LEU A 292 -19.42 19.37 10.03
N SER A 293 -20.58 19.13 10.64
CA SER A 293 -21.85 19.73 10.24
C SER A 293 -22.78 19.99 11.44
N THR A 294 -23.78 20.83 11.22
CA THR A 294 -24.81 21.14 12.21
C THR A 294 -26.19 20.94 11.60
N ALA A 295 -27.03 20.13 12.24
CA ALA A 295 -28.40 19.89 11.84
C ALA A 295 -29.33 21.06 12.28
N PRO A 296 -30.54 21.18 11.68
CA PRO A 296 -31.49 22.23 12.04
C PRO A 296 -31.94 22.25 13.51
N ASP A 297 -31.89 21.13 14.22
CA ASP A 297 -32.17 20.99 15.65
C ASP A 297 -30.99 21.46 16.53
N GLY A 298 -29.89 21.90 15.92
CA GLY A 298 -28.68 22.34 16.59
C GLY A 298 -27.71 21.21 16.96
N THR A 299 -28.02 19.95 16.67
CA THR A 299 -27.09 18.82 16.85
C THR A 299 -25.88 19.00 15.95
N CYS A 300 -24.68 18.88 16.52
CA CYS A 300 -23.43 18.94 15.78
C CYS A 300 -22.82 17.55 15.59
N THR A 301 -22.45 17.21 14.36
CA THR A 301 -21.87 15.92 14.01
C THR A 301 -20.51 16.10 13.34
N ALA A 302 -19.62 15.13 13.51
CA ALA A 302 -18.35 15.02 12.80
C ALA A 302 -17.95 13.55 12.70
N GLU A 303 -16.92 13.27 11.92
CA GLU A 303 -16.29 11.95 11.83
C GLU A 303 -14.84 12.04 12.28
N ALA A 304 -14.39 11.09 13.09
CA ALA A 304 -12.97 10.87 13.37
C ALA A 304 -12.48 9.71 12.50
N PHE A 305 -11.56 9.98 11.59
CA PHE A 305 -10.87 8.98 10.80
C PHE A 305 -9.53 8.65 11.45
N LEU A 306 -9.42 7.41 11.90
CA LEU A 306 -8.28 6.90 12.66
C LEU A 306 -7.44 5.93 11.82
N ARG A 307 -6.12 6.03 11.96
CA ARG A 307 -5.15 5.14 11.33
C ARG A 307 -4.24 4.54 12.39
N CYS A 308 -4.34 3.24 12.64
CA CYS A 308 -3.61 2.55 13.70
C CYS A 308 -2.46 1.69 13.15
N ILE A 309 -1.47 1.41 14.01
CA ILE A 309 -0.35 0.52 13.68
C ILE A 309 -0.52 -0.83 14.37
N ASN A 310 -1.14 -0.83 15.56
CA ASN A 310 -1.19 -1.98 16.45
C ASN A 310 -2.55 -2.02 17.14
N ASP A 311 -3.20 -3.17 17.09
CA ASP A 311 -4.53 -3.39 17.65
C ASP A 311 -4.62 -3.09 19.16
N LYS A 312 -3.66 -3.60 19.94
CA LYS A 312 -3.66 -3.47 21.42
C LYS A 312 -3.45 -2.04 21.88
N ASP A 313 -2.63 -1.26 21.17
CA ASP A 313 -2.45 0.15 21.47
C ASP A 313 -3.66 0.94 21.01
N PHE A 314 -4.23 0.56 19.86
CA PHE A 314 -5.39 1.22 19.29
C PHE A 314 -6.63 1.12 20.18
N GLU A 315 -6.90 -0.04 20.79
CA GLU A 315 -8.01 -0.18 21.75
C GLU A 315 -7.88 0.79 22.94
N LYS A 316 -6.66 0.98 23.44
CA LYS A 316 -6.40 1.95 24.53
C LYS A 316 -6.54 3.39 24.06
N ASP A 317 -6.14 3.67 22.82
CA ASP A 317 -6.31 4.98 22.20
C ASP A 317 -7.81 5.30 22.01
N LEU A 318 -8.62 4.31 21.60
CA LEU A 318 -10.08 4.43 21.52
C LEU A 318 -10.71 4.70 22.89
N ASP A 319 -10.25 4.03 23.95
CA ASP A 319 -10.74 4.28 25.31
C ASP A 319 -10.41 5.71 25.75
N THR A 320 -9.19 6.18 25.45
CA THR A 320 -8.79 7.57 25.72
C THR A 320 -9.69 8.56 24.98
N LEU A 321 -9.98 8.31 23.70
CA LEU A 321 -10.89 9.18 22.92
C LEU A 321 -12.32 9.17 23.48
N ARG A 322 -12.82 8.00 23.92
CA ARG A 322 -14.15 7.89 24.57
C ARG A 322 -14.20 8.71 25.87
N GLU A 323 -13.13 8.69 26.67
CA GLU A 323 -13.06 9.51 27.90
C GLU A 323 -13.05 11.02 27.60
N ILE A 324 -12.26 11.46 26.62
CA ILE A 324 -12.23 12.87 26.20
C ILE A 324 -13.59 13.28 25.63
N ALA A 325 -14.20 12.45 24.78
CA ALA A 325 -15.54 12.69 24.24
C ALA A 325 -16.57 12.85 25.34
N LYS A 326 -16.57 11.96 26.33
CA LYS A 326 -17.43 12.03 27.53
C LYS A 326 -17.21 13.32 28.31
N LYS A 327 -15.96 13.76 28.50
CA LYS A 327 -15.59 15.02 29.18
C LYS A 327 -16.26 16.21 28.50
N HIS A 328 -16.32 16.24 27.17
CA HIS A 328 -16.94 17.30 26.39
C HIS A 328 -18.42 17.06 26.06
N GLY A 329 -19.01 15.98 26.53
CA GLY A 329 -20.41 15.63 26.21
C GLY A 329 -20.65 15.33 24.74
N VAL A 330 -19.70 14.72 24.09
CA VAL A 330 -19.73 14.20 22.71
C VAL A 330 -19.95 12.68 22.79
N GLU A 331 -20.89 12.15 22.03
CA GLU A 331 -21.04 10.71 21.82
C GLU A 331 -20.00 10.28 20.80
N PHE A 332 -19.27 9.19 21.10
CA PHE A 332 -18.23 8.62 20.25
C PHE A 332 -18.59 7.17 19.94
N THR A 333 -18.85 6.87 18.68
CA THR A 333 -19.27 5.53 18.23
C THR A 333 -18.40 5.05 17.09
N VAL A 334 -17.70 3.95 17.28
CA VAL A 334 -16.91 3.30 16.22
C VAL A 334 -17.85 2.61 15.23
N ARG A 335 -17.61 2.80 13.93
CA ARG A 335 -18.27 2.04 12.85
C ARG A 335 -17.58 0.68 12.73
N GLU A 336 -18.27 -0.40 13.07
CA GLU A 336 -17.70 -1.76 13.00
C GLU A 336 -17.32 -2.16 11.57
N SER A 337 -18.07 -1.72 10.56
CA SER A 337 -17.77 -1.97 9.13
C SER A 337 -16.45 -1.39 8.65
N ASP A 338 -15.96 -0.35 9.32
CA ASP A 338 -14.77 0.40 8.91
C ASP A 338 -13.57 0.12 9.84
N ASN A 339 -13.73 -0.79 10.81
CA ASN A 339 -12.67 -1.15 11.74
C ASN A 339 -11.85 -2.31 11.17
N GLU A 340 -10.80 -1.98 10.43
CA GLU A 340 -9.92 -2.94 9.77
C GLU A 340 -8.51 -2.84 10.35
N TYR A 341 -8.00 -3.97 10.86
CA TYR A 341 -6.62 -4.15 11.26
C TYR A 341 -6.09 -5.45 10.64
N TYR A 342 -4.89 -5.39 10.11
CA TYR A 342 -4.23 -6.54 9.51
C TYR A 342 -2.87 -6.75 10.17
N ARG A 343 -2.48 -8.01 10.38
CA ARG A 343 -1.18 -8.31 10.99
C ARG A 343 -0.03 -7.92 10.06
N PRO A 344 1.09 -7.41 10.60
CA PRO A 344 2.28 -7.16 9.81
C PRO A 344 2.92 -8.46 9.31
N ALA A 345 3.65 -8.37 8.19
CA ALA A 345 4.55 -9.44 7.78
C ALA A 345 5.70 -9.59 8.79
N SER A 346 6.10 -10.82 9.02
CA SER A 346 7.21 -11.10 9.93
C SER A 346 8.56 -10.80 9.26
N LEU A 347 9.35 -9.90 9.85
CA LEU A 347 10.72 -9.62 9.40
C LEU A 347 11.66 -10.82 9.56
N ASP A 348 11.28 -11.81 10.36
CA ASP A 348 12.02 -13.04 10.59
C ASP A 348 11.60 -14.18 9.67
N SER A 349 10.48 -14.02 8.90
CA SER A 349 10.02 -15.03 7.97
C SER A 349 11.04 -15.28 6.84
N ASN A 350 11.05 -16.51 6.34
CA ASN A 350 11.89 -16.87 5.20
C ASN A 350 11.48 -16.09 3.94
N GLY A 351 10.17 -15.88 3.74
CA GLY A 351 9.66 -15.11 2.61
C GLY A 351 10.17 -13.66 2.59
N TYR A 352 10.10 -12.95 3.73
CA TYR A 352 10.64 -11.59 3.83
C TYR A 352 12.15 -11.56 3.54
N LYS A 353 12.91 -12.45 4.16
CA LYS A 353 14.38 -12.51 3.95
C LYS A 353 14.73 -12.81 2.50
N TYR A 354 13.97 -13.70 1.87
CA TYR A 354 14.15 -14.06 0.47
C TYR A 354 13.88 -12.87 -0.46
N ILE A 355 12.71 -12.25 -0.34
CA ILE A 355 12.35 -11.06 -1.13
C ILE A 355 13.38 -9.94 -0.91
N LYS A 356 13.76 -9.68 0.34
CA LYS A 356 14.78 -8.66 0.65
C LYS A 356 16.13 -8.96 -0.02
N LYS A 357 16.57 -10.21 -0.03
CA LYS A 357 17.80 -10.62 -0.71
C LYS A 357 17.72 -10.41 -2.23
N THR A 358 16.57 -10.70 -2.81
CA THR A 358 16.32 -10.43 -4.25
C THR A 358 16.34 -8.93 -4.55
N VAL A 359 15.70 -8.10 -3.71
CA VAL A 359 15.78 -6.64 -3.81
C VAL A 359 17.22 -6.14 -3.73
N GLU A 360 18.00 -6.62 -2.76
CA GLU A 360 19.41 -6.25 -2.58
C GLU A 360 20.31 -6.70 -3.74
N LYS A 361 19.94 -7.78 -4.45
CA LYS A 361 20.66 -8.27 -5.62
C LYS A 361 20.38 -7.42 -6.87
N ILE A 362 19.11 -7.13 -7.13
CA ILE A 362 18.71 -6.41 -8.35
C ILE A 362 18.94 -4.89 -8.22
N PHE A 363 18.71 -4.34 -7.02
CA PHE A 363 18.89 -2.91 -6.73
C PHE A 363 20.07 -2.68 -5.79
N ASP A 364 21.26 -3.20 -6.12
CA ASP A 364 22.47 -3.16 -5.28
C ASP A 364 22.95 -1.73 -4.96
N TYR A 365 22.56 -0.76 -5.79
CA TYR A 365 22.80 0.66 -5.58
C TYR A 365 21.85 1.30 -4.56
N ALA A 366 20.76 0.63 -4.15
CA ALA A 366 19.80 1.10 -3.18
C ALA A 366 19.97 0.44 -1.81
N ALA A 367 19.41 1.05 -0.78
CA ALA A 367 19.33 0.47 0.57
C ALA A 367 17.95 -0.16 0.77
N ALA A 368 17.88 -1.48 0.90
CA ALA A 368 16.62 -2.17 1.16
C ALA A 368 16.19 -2.03 2.63
N ALA A 369 14.99 -1.51 2.86
CA ALA A 369 14.49 -1.24 4.20
C ALA A 369 12.98 -1.57 4.31
N PRO A 370 12.55 -2.22 5.41
CA PRO A 370 11.13 -2.38 5.68
C PRO A 370 10.52 -1.03 6.11
N PHE A 371 9.24 -0.85 5.86
CA PHE A 371 8.50 0.32 6.37
C PHE A 371 7.02 -0.01 6.59
N ILE A 372 6.29 0.93 7.20
CA ILE A 372 4.83 0.88 7.35
C ILE A 372 4.23 1.79 6.28
N LEU A 373 3.42 1.21 5.39
CA LEU A 373 2.73 1.95 4.34
C LEU A 373 1.63 2.83 4.96
N PRO A 374 1.60 4.12 4.67
CA PRO A 374 0.54 5.00 5.17
C PRO A 374 -0.77 4.84 4.38
N ALA A 375 -0.71 4.32 3.16
CA ALA A 375 -1.85 3.96 2.33
C ALA A 375 -2.31 2.51 2.58
N GLY A 376 -3.28 2.02 1.83
CA GLY A 376 -3.70 0.63 1.85
C GLY A 376 -3.61 0.06 0.45
N THR A 377 -3.31 -1.25 0.33
CA THR A 377 -3.32 -2.03 -0.90
C THR A 377 -4.21 -3.26 -0.72
N ASP A 378 -4.52 -3.95 -1.79
CA ASP A 378 -5.30 -5.19 -1.73
C ASP A 378 -4.60 -6.31 -0.94
N ALA A 379 -3.26 -6.29 -0.87
CA ALA A 379 -2.48 -7.28 -0.14
C ALA A 379 -2.84 -7.39 1.35
N ARG A 380 -3.39 -6.36 1.96
CA ARG A 380 -3.85 -6.40 3.36
C ARG A 380 -4.85 -7.53 3.63
N ARG A 381 -5.68 -7.85 2.63
CA ARG A 381 -6.70 -8.91 2.71
C ARG A 381 -6.09 -10.30 2.90
N PHE A 382 -4.87 -10.50 2.41
CA PHE A 382 -4.18 -11.79 2.41
C PHE A 382 -3.23 -11.98 3.60
N ALA A 383 -3.27 -11.10 4.60
CA ALA A 383 -2.35 -11.14 5.75
C ALA A 383 -2.35 -12.50 6.50
N ASP A 384 -3.48 -13.21 6.51
CA ASP A 384 -3.59 -14.51 7.18
C ASP A 384 -3.21 -15.71 6.28
N LEU A 385 -2.97 -15.48 4.99
CA LEU A 385 -2.58 -16.52 4.05
C LEU A 385 -1.06 -16.71 3.95
N SER A 386 -0.26 -15.77 4.49
CA SER A 386 1.21 -15.84 4.50
C SER A 386 1.82 -15.03 5.64
N ASP A 387 2.97 -15.48 6.16
CA ASP A 387 3.79 -14.70 7.10
C ASP A 387 4.62 -13.61 6.40
N ALA A 388 4.65 -13.60 5.07
CA ALA A 388 5.41 -12.68 4.24
C ALA A 388 4.52 -12.05 3.15
N VAL A 389 3.64 -11.12 3.55
CA VAL A 389 2.86 -10.28 2.63
C VAL A 389 3.58 -8.95 2.51
N ILE A 390 4.31 -8.77 1.42
CA ILE A 390 5.22 -7.63 1.20
C ILE A 390 4.66 -6.74 0.09
N ARG A 391 4.67 -5.42 0.29
CA ARG A 391 4.29 -4.45 -0.74
C ARG A 391 5.56 -3.79 -1.27
N PHE A 392 5.89 -4.14 -2.49
CA PHE A 392 7.08 -3.62 -3.17
C PHE A 392 6.90 -3.70 -4.69
N ALA A 393 6.55 -2.60 -5.31
CA ALA A 393 6.66 -2.43 -6.75
C ALA A 393 8.15 -2.31 -7.12
N PRO A 394 8.73 -3.23 -7.90
CA PRO A 394 10.15 -3.21 -8.21
C PRO A 394 10.50 -2.16 -9.28
N ILE A 395 10.03 -0.94 -9.11
CA ILE A 395 10.27 0.21 -10.00
C ILE A 395 11.22 1.22 -9.36
N ASP A 396 12.14 1.76 -10.14
CA ASP A 396 13.04 2.84 -9.71
C ASP A 396 12.52 4.17 -10.20
N ILE A 397 11.96 4.96 -9.28
CA ILE A 397 11.32 6.24 -9.55
C ILE A 397 11.99 7.39 -8.80
N ASP A 398 11.93 8.57 -9.37
CA ASP A 398 12.36 9.80 -8.73
C ASP A 398 11.21 10.45 -7.92
N SER A 399 11.55 11.52 -7.19
CA SER A 399 10.59 12.24 -6.35
C SER A 399 9.44 12.87 -7.16
N GLN A 400 9.66 13.23 -8.43
CA GLN A 400 8.62 13.76 -9.31
C GLN A 400 7.65 12.65 -9.73
N GLN A 401 8.18 11.49 -10.14
CA GLN A 401 7.39 10.31 -10.49
C GLN A 401 6.59 9.81 -9.29
N TYR A 402 7.20 9.74 -8.11
CA TYR A 402 6.51 9.38 -6.88
C TYR A 402 5.37 10.36 -6.55
N GLY A 403 5.59 11.65 -6.72
CA GLY A 403 4.58 12.69 -6.48
C GLY A 403 3.47 12.76 -7.54
N SER A 404 3.61 12.06 -8.68
CA SER A 404 2.61 12.03 -9.75
C SER A 404 1.57 10.91 -9.59
N VAL A 405 1.73 10.02 -8.62
CA VAL A 405 0.73 8.99 -8.27
C VAL A 405 -0.60 9.69 -7.95
N HIS A 406 -1.68 9.27 -8.59
CA HIS A 406 -3.01 9.91 -8.57
C HIS A 406 -3.04 11.38 -9.02
N GLY A 407 -1.90 11.92 -9.43
CA GLY A 407 -1.76 13.28 -9.97
C GLY A 407 -1.68 13.34 -11.48
N GLU A 408 -1.23 14.49 -11.99
CA GLU A 408 -0.99 14.73 -13.42
C GLU A 408 0.41 14.27 -13.81
N ASN A 409 0.60 14.03 -15.11
CA ASN A 409 1.92 13.77 -15.70
C ASN A 409 2.64 12.55 -15.17
N GLU A 410 1.89 11.52 -14.79
CA GLU A 410 2.43 10.23 -14.38
C GLU A 410 3.28 9.65 -15.51
N ASN A 411 4.48 9.15 -15.18
CA ASN A 411 5.43 8.63 -16.15
C ASN A 411 6.44 7.68 -15.51
N ILE A 412 7.04 6.80 -16.31
CA ILE A 412 8.12 5.90 -15.90
C ILE A 412 9.30 6.00 -16.85
N SER A 413 10.52 5.90 -16.33
CA SER A 413 11.76 5.86 -17.14
C SER A 413 11.88 4.52 -17.86
N ILE A 414 11.89 4.52 -19.19
CA ILE A 414 11.84 3.29 -20.02
C ILE A 414 13.11 2.44 -19.91
N ASP A 415 14.24 3.04 -19.59
CA ASP A 415 15.53 2.37 -19.38
C ASP A 415 15.57 1.57 -18.07
N LYS A 416 14.63 1.82 -17.15
CA LYS A 416 14.55 1.15 -15.84
C LYS A 416 13.48 0.06 -15.77
N ILE A 417 12.58 -0.06 -16.74
CA ILE A 417 11.52 -1.07 -16.75
C ILE A 417 12.09 -2.49 -16.65
N HIS A 418 13.26 -2.74 -17.28
CA HIS A 418 13.91 -4.05 -17.23
C HIS A 418 14.23 -4.50 -15.79
N LEU A 419 14.56 -3.58 -14.88
CA LEU A 419 14.84 -3.90 -13.47
C LEU A 419 13.65 -4.57 -12.79
N ALA A 420 12.43 -4.14 -13.12
CA ALA A 420 11.23 -4.78 -12.59
C ALA A 420 11.05 -6.20 -13.15
N VAL A 421 11.31 -6.40 -14.44
CA VAL A 421 11.29 -7.73 -15.06
C VAL A 421 12.35 -8.65 -14.46
N ASP A 422 13.59 -8.16 -14.36
CA ASP A 422 14.72 -8.90 -13.78
C ASP A 422 14.45 -9.29 -12.32
N PHE A 423 13.78 -8.41 -11.55
CA PHE A 423 13.39 -8.71 -10.18
C PHE A 423 12.42 -9.89 -10.10
N TYR A 424 11.34 -9.88 -10.89
CA TYR A 424 10.37 -10.99 -10.85
C TYR A 424 10.95 -12.28 -11.45
N LYS A 425 11.81 -12.20 -12.47
CA LYS A 425 12.55 -13.39 -12.97
C LYS A 425 13.40 -13.99 -11.87
N GLU A 426 14.26 -13.19 -11.23
CA GLU A 426 15.12 -13.64 -10.13
C GLU A 426 14.30 -14.24 -8.98
N LEU A 427 13.17 -13.59 -8.62
CA LEU A 427 12.30 -14.04 -7.53
C LEU A 427 11.64 -15.39 -7.82
N LEU A 428 11.26 -15.66 -9.07
CA LEU A 428 10.59 -16.90 -9.46
C LEU A 428 11.59 -18.04 -9.78
N GLU A 429 12.70 -17.70 -10.43
CA GLU A 429 13.70 -18.67 -10.87
C GLU A 429 14.50 -19.28 -9.72
N ASN A 430 14.91 -18.45 -8.77
CA ASN A 430 15.82 -18.87 -7.70
C ASN A 430 15.11 -19.24 -6.37
N TYR A 431 13.81 -19.47 -6.41
CA TYR A 431 13.02 -19.80 -5.23
C TYR A 431 13.57 -20.99 -4.42
N GLN A 432 13.94 -22.10 -5.09
CA GLN A 432 14.40 -23.33 -4.42
C GLN A 432 15.74 -23.17 -3.71
N ASP A 433 16.70 -22.50 -4.34
CA ASP A 433 18.07 -22.38 -3.84
C ASP A 433 18.13 -21.51 -2.58
N ALA A 434 17.31 -20.48 -2.55
CA ALA A 434 17.24 -19.58 -1.41
C ALA A 434 16.41 -20.15 -0.26
N TRP A 435 15.33 -20.89 -0.53
CA TRP A 435 14.44 -21.45 0.50
C TRP A 435 15.13 -22.52 1.36
N GLN A 436 16.09 -23.25 0.79
CA GLN A 436 16.93 -24.22 1.50
C GLN A 436 18.03 -23.57 2.35
N SER A 437 18.32 -22.28 2.15
CA SER A 437 19.43 -21.56 2.77
C SER A 437 19.05 -20.79 4.06
N PHE A 438 17.79 -20.84 4.49
CA PHE A 438 17.25 -20.24 5.71
C PHE A 438 16.73 -21.31 6.67
#